data_dc244d74f5942884f935000d08207c57
#
_entry.id   dc244d74f5942884f935000d08207c57
#
_cell.length_a   1.000
_cell.length_b   1.000
_cell.length_c   1.000
_cell.angle_alpha   90.00
_cell.angle_beta   90.00
_cell.angle_gamma   90.00
#
_symmetry.space_group_name_H-M   'P 1'
#
loop_
_entity.id
_entity.type
_entity.pdbx_description
1 polymer ?
#
loop_
_entity_poly.entity_id
_entity_poly.type
_entity_poly.pdbx_seq_one_letter_code
_entity_poly.pdbx_strand_id
1 'polypeptide(L)'
;MAYQPIQNYGLIGDLHTAALVGMNGSIDWLCFPAFDSPSVFGALLDDKKAGRFQICPRADNITHKQFYWPETNVLITRFLSPDGVGEIADFMPVDEPASSHGKHQLVRRVSVVRGSLAFQMICQPAFNY
;
A
#
# COMPACT_ATOMS: atom_id res chain seq x y z
N MET A 1 8.69 16.41 2.59
CA MET A 1 8.80 15.29 3.49
C MET A 1 9.92 14.37 3.08
N ALA A 2 10.65 13.90 4.04
CA ALA A 2 11.77 13.01 3.76
C ALA A 2 11.29 11.62 3.32
N TYR A 3 12.18 10.92 2.62
CA TYR A 3 11.94 9.53 2.24
C TYR A 3 11.97 8.64 3.47
N GLN A 4 11.14 7.60 3.47
CA GLN A 4 11.17 6.60 4.53
C GLN A 4 12.36 5.67 4.36
N PRO A 5 12.92 5.14 5.47
CA PRO A 5 13.90 4.07 5.38
C PRO A 5 13.30 2.85 4.68
N ILE A 6 14.11 2.15 3.90
CA ILE A 6 13.63 1.00 3.13
C ILE A 6 13.07 -0.12 4.01
N GLN A 7 13.56 -0.26 5.24
CA GLN A 7 13.05 -1.25 6.17
C GLN A 7 11.63 -0.97 6.66
N ASN A 8 11.09 0.24 6.40
CA ASN A 8 9.71 0.57 6.74
C ASN A 8 8.71 0.16 5.66
N TYR A 9 9.17 -0.53 4.61
CA TYR A 9 8.30 -0.97 3.53
C TYR A 9 8.04 -2.46 3.60
N GLY A 10 6.79 -2.84 3.38
CA GLY A 10 6.40 -4.20 3.08
C GLY A 10 6.20 -4.38 1.58
N LEU A 11 6.17 -5.62 1.14
CA LEU A 11 6.05 -5.97 -0.27
C LEU A 11 4.78 -6.77 -0.51
N ILE A 12 4.01 -6.37 -1.51
CA ILE A 12 2.89 -7.17 -2.04
C ILE A 12 3.11 -7.40 -3.53
N GLY A 13 2.54 -8.47 -4.06
CA GLY A 13 2.71 -8.78 -5.48
C GLY A 13 1.75 -9.85 -5.98
N ASP A 14 1.71 -9.99 -7.30
CA ASP A 14 0.85 -10.95 -7.99
C ASP A 14 1.64 -11.90 -8.91
N LEU A 15 2.96 -12.01 -8.72
CA LEU A 15 3.91 -12.76 -9.54
C LEU A 15 4.28 -12.07 -10.86
N HIS A 16 3.62 -10.97 -11.23
CA HIS A 16 3.90 -10.19 -12.42
C HIS A 16 4.51 -8.84 -12.09
N THR A 17 4.13 -8.28 -10.96
CA THR A 17 4.66 -7.03 -10.45
C THR A 17 4.58 -7.03 -8.93
N ALA A 18 5.12 -6.00 -8.32
CA ALA A 18 5.12 -5.84 -6.87
C ALA A 18 4.99 -4.37 -6.50
N ALA A 19 4.41 -4.13 -5.33
CA ALA A 19 4.30 -2.79 -4.76
C ALA A 19 5.00 -2.73 -3.42
N LEU A 20 5.60 -1.58 -3.13
CA LEU A 20 6.19 -1.30 -1.83
C LEU A 20 5.23 -0.43 -1.02
N VAL A 21 4.82 -0.94 0.13
CA VAL A 21 3.85 -0.30 1.01
C VAL A 21 4.55 0.15 2.29
N GLY A 22 4.57 1.45 2.52
CA GLY A 22 5.19 2.01 3.71
C GLY A 22 4.31 1.84 4.95
N MET A 23 4.94 1.87 6.12
CA MET A 23 4.21 1.81 7.40
C MET A 23 3.29 3.01 7.62
N ASN A 24 3.48 4.08 6.85
CA ASN A 24 2.58 5.24 6.86
C ASN A 24 1.36 5.06 5.94
N GLY A 25 1.17 3.88 5.38
CA GLY A 25 0.04 3.58 4.50
C GLY A 25 0.23 4.03 3.05
N SER A 26 1.42 4.43 2.65
CA SER A 26 1.68 4.92 1.30
C SER A 26 2.29 3.85 0.42
N ILE A 27 1.69 3.63 -0.75
CA ILE A 27 2.32 2.86 -1.82
C ILE A 27 3.22 3.83 -2.58
N ASP A 28 4.52 3.64 -2.44
CA ASP A 28 5.53 4.53 -3.00
C ASP A 28 6.27 3.93 -4.19
N TRP A 29 5.95 2.69 -4.54
CA TRP A 29 6.48 2.05 -5.74
C TRP A 29 5.48 1.04 -6.28
N LEU A 30 5.17 1.17 -7.56
CA LEU A 30 4.39 0.18 -8.33
C LEU A 30 4.59 0.44 -9.81
N CYS A 31 5.07 -0.57 -10.52
CA CYS A 31 4.98 -0.65 -11.97
C CYS A 31 3.85 -1.61 -12.32
N PHE A 32 2.97 -1.24 -13.24
CA PHE A 32 1.73 -1.97 -13.46
C PHE A 32 1.46 -2.05 -14.97
N PRO A 33 1.12 -3.21 -15.54
CA PRO A 33 0.82 -4.49 -14.89
C PRO A 33 2.01 -5.42 -14.64
N ALA A 34 3.21 -5.06 -15.06
CA ALA A 34 4.39 -5.92 -14.92
C ALA A 34 5.58 -5.14 -14.35
N PHE A 35 6.62 -5.84 -13.91
CA PHE A 35 7.81 -5.22 -13.33
C PHE A 35 8.51 -4.24 -14.29
N ASP A 36 8.48 -4.51 -15.57
CA ASP A 36 9.11 -3.68 -16.59
C ASP A 36 8.16 -2.65 -17.21
N SER A 37 6.94 -2.58 -16.72
CA SER A 37 5.98 -1.57 -17.14
C SER A 37 6.34 -0.20 -16.55
N PRO A 38 5.87 0.91 -17.17
CA PRO A 38 6.07 2.23 -16.57
C PRO A 38 5.48 2.31 -15.17
N SER A 39 6.13 3.09 -14.30
CA SER A 39 5.66 3.27 -12.93
C SER A 39 4.34 4.01 -12.89
N VAL A 40 3.46 3.59 -11.99
CA VAL A 40 2.22 4.29 -11.66
C VAL A 40 2.43 5.11 -10.39
N PHE A 41 3.12 4.53 -9.41
CA PHE A 41 3.54 5.21 -8.20
C PHE A 41 5.04 5.05 -8.07
N GLY A 42 5.73 6.13 -7.87
CA GLY A 42 7.20 6.14 -7.81
C GLY A 42 7.77 7.09 -6.77
N ALA A 43 6.99 7.44 -5.73
CA ALA A 43 7.44 8.36 -4.69
C ALA A 43 8.72 7.89 -3.99
N LEU A 44 9.05 6.61 -4.09
CA LEU A 44 10.31 6.07 -3.59
C LEU A 44 11.52 6.77 -4.23
N LEU A 45 11.40 7.15 -5.49
CA LEU A 45 12.47 7.81 -6.24
C LEU A 45 12.31 9.32 -6.28
N ASP A 46 11.08 9.82 -6.32
CA ASP A 46 10.77 11.24 -6.34
C ASP A 46 9.46 11.47 -5.61
N ASP A 47 9.54 11.93 -4.37
CA ASP A 47 8.37 12.09 -3.51
C ASP A 47 7.44 13.22 -3.93
N LYS A 48 7.85 14.07 -4.85
CA LYS A 48 7.04 15.21 -5.30
C LYS A 48 6.33 14.98 -6.61
N LYS A 49 6.95 14.25 -7.54
CA LYS A 49 6.46 14.16 -8.92
C LYS A 49 6.06 12.75 -9.35
N ALA A 50 6.62 11.72 -8.72
CA ALA A 50 6.49 10.36 -9.22
C ALA A 50 5.24 9.63 -8.71
N GLY A 51 4.39 10.29 -7.92
CA GLY A 51 3.09 9.77 -7.52
C GLY A 51 3.11 8.81 -6.35
N ARG A 52 1.99 8.77 -5.64
CA ARG A 52 1.79 7.88 -4.49
C ARG A 52 0.32 7.54 -4.31
N PHE A 53 0.08 6.46 -3.58
CA PHE A 53 -1.26 6.12 -3.12
C PHE A 53 -1.20 5.90 -1.62
N GLN A 54 -1.64 6.90 -0.86
CA GLN A 54 -1.58 6.87 0.60
C GLN A 54 -2.96 6.80 1.21
N ILE A 55 -3.13 5.89 2.19
CA ILE A 55 -4.28 5.85 3.08
C ILE A 55 -3.71 5.88 4.49
N CYS A 56 -4.07 6.90 5.27
CA CYS A 56 -3.54 7.05 6.62
C CYS A 56 -4.57 7.67 7.53
N PRO A 57 -4.47 7.44 8.86
CA PRO A 57 -5.36 8.08 9.80
C PRO A 57 -5.10 9.59 9.89
N ARG A 58 -6.18 10.33 10.13
CA ARG A 58 -6.11 11.76 10.46
C ARG A 58 -6.13 11.91 11.96
N ALA A 59 -5.02 11.58 12.61
CA ALA A 59 -4.91 11.65 14.06
C ALA A 59 -3.46 11.83 14.46
N ASP A 60 -3.25 12.41 15.64
CA ASP A 60 -1.93 12.52 16.24
C ASP A 60 -1.64 11.27 17.08
N ASN A 61 -0.38 11.06 17.44
CA ASN A 61 0.05 9.97 18.33
C ASN A 61 -0.33 8.59 17.80
N ILE A 62 -0.06 8.36 16.52
CA ILE A 62 -0.31 7.07 15.88
C ILE A 62 0.91 6.17 16.03
N THR A 63 0.70 4.95 16.50
CA THR A 63 1.69 3.89 16.46
C THR A 63 1.39 2.98 15.28
N HIS A 64 2.42 2.66 14.51
CA HIS A 64 2.29 1.87 13.29
C HIS A 64 2.83 0.47 13.53
N LYS A 65 2.13 -0.53 13.00
CA LYS A 65 2.61 -1.92 12.92
C LYS A 65 2.32 -2.47 11.55
N GLN A 66 3.23 -3.30 11.04
CA GLN A 66 3.06 -3.90 9.73
C GLN A 66 3.46 -5.37 9.80
N PHE A 67 2.61 -6.25 9.28
CA PHE A 67 2.86 -7.68 9.29
C PHE A 67 2.04 -8.35 8.19
N TYR A 68 2.45 -9.55 7.80
CA TYR A 68 1.66 -10.37 6.89
C TYR A 68 0.65 -11.19 7.67
N TRP A 69 -0.58 -11.27 7.14
CA TRP A 69 -1.55 -12.19 7.71
C TRP A 69 -1.01 -13.61 7.58
N PRO A 70 -1.13 -14.46 8.65
CA PRO A 70 -0.48 -15.77 8.63
C PRO A 70 -0.84 -16.60 7.39
N GLU A 71 0.18 -17.17 6.78
CA GLU A 71 0.08 -18.04 5.60
C GLU A 71 -0.51 -17.38 4.37
N THR A 72 -0.40 -16.05 4.26
CA THR A 72 -0.94 -15.30 3.13
C THR A 72 0.06 -14.28 2.62
N ASN A 73 -0.26 -13.71 1.44
CA ASN A 73 0.44 -12.57 0.86
C ASN A 73 -0.27 -11.24 1.18
N VAL A 74 -1.18 -11.25 2.14
CA VAL A 74 -1.90 -10.06 2.56
C VAL A 74 -1.07 -9.32 3.58
N LEU A 75 -0.73 -8.07 3.28
CA LEU A 75 0.04 -7.22 4.16
C LEU A 75 -0.92 -6.35 4.97
N ILE A 76 -0.82 -6.43 6.29
CA ILE A 76 -1.63 -5.62 7.20
C ILE A 76 -0.77 -4.48 7.72
N THR A 77 -1.25 -3.25 7.54
CA THR A 77 -0.69 -2.07 8.18
C THR A 77 -1.69 -1.60 9.22
N ARG A 78 -1.31 -1.67 10.48
CA ARG A 78 -2.19 -1.35 11.60
C ARG A 78 -1.79 -0.02 12.22
N PHE A 79 -2.80 0.80 12.48
CA PHE A 79 -2.64 2.11 13.09
C PHE A 79 -3.34 2.10 14.45
N LEU A 80 -2.57 2.39 15.50
CA LEU A 80 -3.08 2.40 16.86
C LEU A 80 -3.09 3.83 17.38
N SER A 81 -4.25 4.28 17.84
CA SER A 81 -4.42 5.59 18.48
C SER A 81 -5.21 5.44 19.75
N PRO A 82 -5.21 6.47 20.65
CA PRO A 82 -6.06 6.44 21.83
C PRO A 82 -7.55 6.28 21.52
N ASP A 83 -8.00 6.81 20.39
CA ASP A 83 -9.42 6.82 20.00
C ASP A 83 -9.86 5.57 19.27
N GLY A 84 -8.95 4.85 18.64
CA GLY A 84 -9.30 3.67 17.90
C GLY A 84 -8.13 2.96 17.27
N VAL A 85 -8.44 1.80 16.72
CA VAL A 85 -7.47 0.98 15.97
C VAL A 85 -8.05 0.70 14.60
N GLY A 86 -7.30 1.09 13.57
CA GLY A 86 -7.66 0.83 12.19
C GLY A 86 -6.57 0.06 11.47
N GLU A 87 -6.92 -0.54 10.36
CA GLU A 87 -5.93 -1.26 9.57
C GLU A 87 -6.24 -1.23 8.09
N ILE A 88 -5.20 -1.39 7.29
CA ILE A 88 -5.30 -1.55 5.85
C ILE A 88 -4.80 -2.94 5.53
N ALA A 89 -5.62 -3.70 4.80
CA ALA A 89 -5.20 -4.97 4.22
C ALA A 89 -4.87 -4.72 2.76
N ASP A 90 -3.61 -4.90 2.39
CA ASP A 90 -3.11 -4.67 1.05
C ASP A 90 -2.73 -5.99 0.41
N PHE A 91 -3.21 -6.23 -0.80
CA PHE A 91 -2.84 -7.42 -1.54
C PHE A 91 -3.10 -7.25 -3.03
N MET A 92 -2.43 -8.06 -3.81
CA MET A 92 -2.65 -8.18 -5.24
C MET A 92 -3.13 -9.60 -5.53
N PRO A 93 -4.40 -9.79 -5.93
CA PRO A 93 -4.92 -11.13 -6.20
C PRO A 93 -4.12 -11.82 -7.29
N VAL A 94 -3.84 -13.11 -7.09
CA VAL A 94 -3.16 -13.94 -8.07
C VAL A 94 -4.21 -14.73 -8.83
N ASP A 95 -4.36 -14.43 -10.14
CA ASP A 95 -5.32 -15.12 -10.97
C ASP A 95 -4.77 -16.47 -11.41
N GLU A 96 -5.66 -17.45 -11.54
CA GLU A 96 -5.28 -18.72 -12.15
C GLU A 96 -4.97 -18.52 -13.63
N PRO A 97 -3.98 -19.26 -14.18
CA PRO A 97 -3.58 -19.09 -15.57
C PRO A 97 -4.73 -19.25 -16.57
N ALA A 98 -5.72 -20.08 -16.24
CA ALA A 98 -6.86 -20.33 -17.11
C ALA A 98 -7.88 -19.18 -17.14
N SER A 99 -7.86 -18.31 -16.14
CA SER A 99 -8.78 -17.18 -16.04
C SER A 99 -8.10 -15.84 -16.29
N SER A 100 -6.82 -15.84 -16.62
CA SER A 100 -6.06 -14.60 -16.75
C SER A 100 -6.37 -13.92 -18.10
N HIS A 101 -7.37 -13.09 -18.09
CA HIS A 101 -7.63 -12.17 -19.21
C HIS A 101 -6.82 -10.88 -19.07
N GLY A 102 -5.62 -10.95 -18.46
CA GLY A 102 -4.78 -9.81 -18.26
C GLY A 102 -5.25 -8.84 -17.19
N LYS A 103 -6.15 -9.26 -16.34
CA LYS A 103 -6.60 -8.41 -15.23
C LYS A 103 -5.62 -8.47 -14.09
N HIS A 104 -5.10 -7.29 -13.75
CA HIS A 104 -4.24 -7.11 -12.58
C HIS A 104 -4.95 -6.16 -11.64
N GLN A 105 -4.95 -6.46 -10.35
CA GLN A 105 -5.66 -5.68 -9.36
C GLN A 105 -4.77 -5.42 -8.14
N LEU A 106 -4.85 -4.20 -7.66
CA LEU A 106 -4.31 -3.82 -6.37
C LEU A 106 -5.50 -3.53 -5.46
N VAL A 107 -5.61 -4.25 -4.35
CA VAL A 107 -6.72 -4.09 -3.42
C VAL A 107 -6.20 -3.53 -2.11
N ARG A 108 -6.83 -2.48 -1.63
CA ARG A 108 -6.57 -1.87 -0.33
C ARG A 108 -7.87 -1.80 0.44
N ARG A 109 -7.98 -2.61 1.48
CA ARG A 109 -9.18 -2.67 2.31
C ARG A 109 -8.92 -1.97 3.63
N VAL A 110 -9.72 -0.94 3.91
CA VAL A 110 -9.62 -0.18 5.16
C VAL A 110 -10.70 -0.65 6.11
N SER A 111 -10.32 -0.92 7.36
CA SER A 111 -11.28 -1.29 8.39
C SER A 111 -10.88 -0.69 9.73
N VAL A 112 -11.89 -0.42 10.57
CA VAL A 112 -11.69 0.03 11.95
C VAL A 112 -12.07 -1.12 12.85
N VAL A 113 -11.09 -1.63 13.61
CA VAL A 113 -11.28 -2.82 14.46
C VAL A 113 -11.73 -2.46 15.86
N ARG A 114 -11.48 -1.24 16.31
CA ARG A 114 -11.88 -0.77 17.64
C ARG A 114 -12.05 0.75 17.62
N GLY A 115 -13.09 1.22 18.30
CA GLY A 115 -13.31 2.64 18.45
C GLY A 115 -13.67 3.34 17.14
N SER A 116 -13.14 4.53 16.96
CA SER A 116 -13.41 5.38 15.82
C SER A 116 -12.10 5.98 15.28
N LEU A 117 -11.93 5.98 13.98
CA LEU A 117 -10.72 6.50 13.37
C LEU A 117 -11.04 7.02 11.97
N ALA A 118 -10.77 8.30 11.74
CA ALA A 118 -10.95 8.91 10.43
C ALA A 118 -9.71 8.69 9.58
N PHE A 119 -9.91 8.33 8.33
CA PHE A 119 -8.82 8.11 7.37
C PHE A 119 -8.84 9.17 6.28
N GLN A 120 -7.67 9.43 5.74
CA GLN A 120 -7.47 10.28 4.57
C GLN A 120 -6.86 9.45 3.45
N MET A 121 -7.39 9.62 2.25
CA MET A 121 -6.85 8.95 1.07
C MET A 121 -6.28 9.98 0.09
N ILE A 122 -5.07 9.73 -0.37
CA ILE A 122 -4.42 10.52 -1.42
C ILE A 122 -4.01 9.53 -2.51
N CYS A 123 -4.62 9.63 -3.66
CA CYS A 123 -4.26 8.79 -4.80
C CYS A 123 -3.84 9.69 -5.96
N GLN A 124 -2.55 9.71 -6.24
CA GLN A 124 -1.94 10.57 -7.25
C GLN A 124 -1.04 9.72 -8.15
N PRO A 125 -1.62 9.04 -9.12
CA PRO A 125 -0.79 8.28 -10.05
C PRO A 125 0.00 9.24 -10.95
N ALA A 126 1.21 8.84 -11.28
CA ALA A 126 2.08 9.60 -12.17
C ALA A 126 2.74 8.60 -13.13
N PHE A 127 2.14 8.43 -14.29
CA PHE A 127 2.55 7.42 -15.25
C PHE A 127 3.91 7.78 -15.84
N ASN A 128 4.90 6.91 -15.57
CA ASN A 128 6.26 7.04 -16.04
C ASN A 128 6.92 8.37 -15.61
N TYR A 129 6.69 8.74 -14.35
CA TYR A 129 7.12 10.02 -13.76
C TYR A 129 6.45 11.20 -14.41
#